data_370e5142ab00f08347af9fd9df3fe014
#
_entry.id   370e5142ab00f08347af9fd9df3fe014
#
_cell.length_a   1.000
_cell.length_b   1.000
_cell.length_c   1.000
_cell.angle_alpha   90.00
_cell.angle_beta   90.00
_cell.angle_gamma   90.00
#
_symmetry.space_group_name_H-M   'P 1'
#
loop_
_entity.id
_entity.type
_entity.pdbx_description
1 polymer ?
#
loop_
_entity_poly.entity_id
_entity_poly.type
_entity_poly.pdbx_seq_one_letter_code
_entity_poly.pdbx_strand_id
1 'polypeptide(L)'
;MKKAIILMSLVVSMTAAAQTYTHYTTTEGREWQESKASLSGKAATEPVLTITGKEQGVVFRAWGTTFNELDWDAFNLLSRDEQDEVMRNLFSPTGDLRFTHGRVSMNANDYARSWYSCDDVVGDLGLHYFNIERDKRNIIPLARAAQKYCPQLQLFMSPWSPPTWMKINQDYCVLSSPYNSQPKEKDYLLYMEQDTHYDADEMKLLGDRNGVFPRRLAAQDYFIQEPRYLQSYANMFCRFIDLYAEQGLPITKVMYQNEAYSYTPYPGCAWTAEGTLRFNNEYLAPTLAKLHPEVELWIGTFNTNRLDYVEKIIDNPTLQANVKGIGTQWECRENLPQMRLRYPNLRFMVSESECGNGAMDWAAAEHTFFLLSDNLGNGCDEYYNWNFILADKGLSTWGWTQNALIQVDSQTRRMRYTPEYYAYKHFSHFIAPGSKMQGYVPREQTKGMPVIVFQRPDKRYVIIAGNQTDEQRTATICLDKKYLNMTLPAHSMHSYIAK
;
A
#
# COMPACT_ATOMS: atom_id res chain seq x y z
N MET A 1 -1.94 47.52 71.53
CA MET A 1 -0.90 47.05 70.57
C MET A 1 -1.46 46.02 69.65
N LYS A 2 -1.86 46.38 68.43
CA LYS A 2 -2.36 45.39 67.41
C LYS A 2 -1.19 44.95 66.55
N LYS A 3 -0.83 43.71 66.58
CA LYS A 3 0.17 43.11 65.66
C LYS A 3 -0.48 42.84 64.34
N ALA A 4 -0.02 43.52 63.26
CA ALA A 4 -0.38 43.23 61.90
C ALA A 4 0.51 42.05 61.42
N ILE A 5 -0.12 40.96 60.99
CA ILE A 5 0.56 39.86 60.31
C ILE A 5 0.48 40.14 58.83
N ILE A 6 1.63 40.41 58.21
CA ILE A 6 1.76 40.54 56.74
C ILE A 6 1.92 39.12 56.17
N LEU A 7 0.91 38.65 55.47
CA LEU A 7 0.97 37.39 54.69
C LEU A 7 1.62 37.69 53.35
N MET A 8 2.86 37.26 53.21
CA MET A 8 3.58 37.40 51.96
C MET A 8 3.21 36.18 51.07
N SER A 9 2.31 36.38 50.11
CA SER A 9 1.96 35.34 49.13
C SER A 9 3.09 35.16 48.12
N LEU A 10 3.78 34.05 48.24
CA LEU A 10 4.77 33.61 47.23
C LEU A 10 3.99 33.20 45.97
N VAL A 11 3.97 34.00 44.93
CA VAL A 11 3.52 33.60 43.62
C VAL A 11 4.64 32.77 42.97
N VAL A 12 4.56 31.45 43.08
CA VAL A 12 5.39 30.55 42.30
C VAL A 12 4.86 30.59 40.89
N SER A 13 5.47 31.38 40.01
CA SER A 13 5.26 31.32 38.58
C SER A 13 5.81 29.97 38.11
N MET A 14 4.93 28.94 37.98
CA MET A 14 5.24 27.76 37.23
C MET A 14 5.42 28.19 35.75
N THR A 15 6.65 28.38 35.34
CA THR A 15 6.99 28.42 33.92
C THR A 15 6.66 27.04 33.36
N ALA A 16 5.53 26.92 32.66
CA ALA A 16 5.23 25.71 31.92
C ALA A 16 6.42 25.43 31.00
N ALA A 17 7.10 24.31 31.23
CA ALA A 17 8.22 23.90 30.39
C ALA A 17 7.73 23.87 28.94
N ALA A 18 8.47 24.51 28.04
CA ALA A 18 8.12 24.50 26.62
C ALA A 18 8.08 23.07 26.14
N GLN A 19 6.94 22.67 25.58
CA GLN A 19 6.79 21.34 25.02
C GLN A 19 7.83 21.16 23.89
N THR A 20 8.73 20.20 24.07
CA THR A 20 9.82 19.90 23.14
C THR A 20 9.44 18.76 22.21
N TYR A 21 9.91 18.82 21.00
CA TYR A 21 9.79 17.80 19.98
C TYR A 21 11.15 17.23 19.63
N THR A 22 11.24 15.93 19.43
CA THR A 22 12.35 15.36 18.67
C THR A 22 12.03 15.56 17.19
N HIS A 23 13.00 16.03 16.44
CA HIS A 23 12.88 16.33 15.03
C HIS A 23 13.86 15.45 14.24
N TYR A 24 13.36 14.75 13.24
CA TYR A 24 14.16 13.95 12.32
C TYR A 24 14.09 14.56 10.92
N THR A 25 15.23 14.68 10.28
CA THR A 25 15.38 15.24 8.94
C THR A 25 16.10 14.23 8.04
N THR A 26 15.62 14.07 6.82
CA THR A 26 16.30 13.34 5.74
C THR A 26 16.44 14.25 4.54
N THR A 27 17.65 14.32 4.00
CA THR A 27 17.97 14.90 2.69
C THR A 27 18.85 13.92 1.94
N GLU A 28 19.02 14.10 0.64
CA GLU A 28 19.87 13.21 -0.17
C GLU A 28 21.27 13.10 0.42
N GLY A 29 21.73 11.87 0.72
CA GLY A 29 23.03 11.58 1.31
C GLY A 29 23.18 11.94 2.79
N ARG A 30 22.12 12.39 3.46
CA ARG A 30 22.09 12.70 4.89
C ARG A 30 20.78 12.25 5.51
N GLU A 31 20.65 10.94 5.69
CA GLU A 31 19.43 10.30 6.16
C GLU A 31 19.33 10.34 7.69
N TRP A 32 18.11 10.50 8.18
CA TRP A 32 17.68 10.30 9.57
C TRP A 32 18.47 11.10 10.62
N GLN A 33 18.69 12.39 10.37
CA GLN A 33 19.40 13.29 11.29
C GLN A 33 18.48 13.74 12.43
N GLU A 34 18.86 13.47 13.69
CA GLU A 34 18.08 13.87 14.87
C GLU A 34 18.47 15.26 15.37
N SER A 35 17.47 16.04 15.73
CA SER A 35 17.60 17.35 16.36
C SER A 35 16.42 17.62 17.31
N LYS A 36 16.34 18.81 17.87
CA LYS A 36 15.25 19.24 18.75
C LYS A 36 14.52 20.42 18.16
N ALA A 37 13.20 20.45 18.35
CA ALA A 37 12.37 21.60 18.08
C ALA A 37 11.51 21.95 19.31
N SER A 38 11.08 23.20 19.42
CA SER A 38 10.26 23.66 20.53
C SER A 38 9.09 24.49 20.02
N LEU A 39 7.96 24.40 20.72
CA LEU A 39 6.84 25.28 20.42
C LEU A 39 7.14 26.72 20.84
N SER A 40 6.73 27.66 20.00
CA SER A 40 6.81 29.12 20.22
C SER A 40 5.44 29.69 20.62
N GLY A 41 5.43 30.77 21.37
CA GLY A 41 4.24 31.56 21.59
C GLY A 41 3.87 32.46 20.41
N LYS A 42 4.75 32.55 19.37
CA LYS A 42 4.59 33.42 18.21
C LYS A 42 4.79 32.64 16.92
N ALA A 43 3.88 32.80 15.98
CA ALA A 43 4.01 32.28 14.63
C ALA A 43 5.10 33.03 13.85
N ALA A 44 5.93 32.29 13.09
CA ALA A 44 6.90 32.86 12.16
C ALA A 44 6.25 33.24 10.82
N THR A 45 5.26 32.47 10.40
CA THR A 45 4.42 32.70 9.21
C THR A 45 2.96 32.46 9.58
N GLU A 46 2.03 32.83 8.72
CA GLU A 46 0.64 32.38 8.87
C GLU A 46 0.60 30.87 8.95
N PRO A 47 -0.11 30.26 9.93
CA PRO A 47 -0.18 28.82 10.06
C PRO A 47 -0.83 28.15 8.84
N VAL A 48 -0.12 27.20 8.24
CA VAL A 48 -0.66 26.39 7.14
C VAL A 48 -1.71 25.39 7.63
N LEU A 49 -1.67 25.04 8.93
CA LEU A 49 -2.61 24.14 9.59
C LEU A 49 -2.80 24.54 11.05
N THR A 50 -4.04 24.49 11.52
CA THR A 50 -4.39 24.69 12.93
C THR A 50 -5.07 23.45 13.49
N ILE A 51 -4.50 22.88 14.55
CA ILE A 51 -5.01 21.70 15.26
C ILE A 51 -5.56 22.14 16.60
N THR A 52 -6.80 21.75 16.89
CA THR A 52 -7.52 22.09 18.12
C THR A 52 -7.69 20.88 19.06
N GLY A 53 -7.31 19.68 18.61
CA GLY A 53 -7.48 18.42 19.33
C GLY A 53 -8.92 17.88 19.31
N LYS A 54 -9.82 18.50 18.55
CA LYS A 54 -11.23 18.10 18.40
C LYS A 54 -11.51 17.41 17.08
N GLU A 55 -10.52 17.26 16.24
CA GLU A 55 -10.60 16.72 14.89
C GLU A 55 -11.06 15.27 14.93
N GLN A 56 -12.02 14.90 14.07
CA GLN A 56 -12.56 13.56 13.93
C GLN A 56 -12.02 12.88 12.66
N GLY A 57 -10.69 12.80 12.56
CA GLY A 57 -10.02 12.19 11.43
C GLY A 57 -10.04 10.66 11.45
N VAL A 58 -9.54 10.07 10.39
CA VAL A 58 -9.44 8.62 10.22
C VAL A 58 -8.46 8.03 11.23
N VAL A 59 -8.81 6.86 11.75
CA VAL A 59 -7.92 6.08 12.64
C VAL A 59 -7.09 5.15 11.79
N PHE A 60 -5.78 5.37 11.77
CA PHE A 60 -4.82 4.53 11.07
C PHE A 60 -4.73 3.13 11.71
N ARG A 61 -4.62 2.08 10.89
CA ARG A 61 -4.71 0.68 11.35
C ARG A 61 -3.47 -0.13 11.08
N ALA A 62 -2.84 0.00 9.90
CA ALA A 62 -1.75 -0.91 9.57
C ALA A 62 -0.77 -0.37 8.53
N TRP A 63 0.49 -0.68 8.75
CA TRP A 63 1.56 -0.69 7.75
C TRP A 63 1.85 -2.11 7.33
N GLY A 64 2.07 -2.32 6.04
CA GLY A 64 2.39 -3.62 5.49
C GLY A 64 3.29 -3.58 4.26
N THR A 65 3.70 -4.75 3.81
CA THR A 65 4.44 -4.95 2.56
C THR A 65 4.01 -6.26 1.90
N THR A 66 4.33 -6.44 0.63
CA THR A 66 4.05 -7.68 -0.08
C THR A 66 5.22 -8.67 0.07
N PHE A 67 4.92 -9.96 0.07
CA PHE A 67 5.89 -11.04 0.04
C PHE A 67 5.88 -11.68 -1.34
N ASN A 68 6.97 -11.51 -2.10
CA ASN A 68 7.13 -11.99 -3.46
C ASN A 68 8.25 -13.03 -3.58
N GLU A 69 8.24 -13.84 -4.65
CA GLU A 69 9.31 -14.82 -4.89
C GLU A 69 10.66 -14.14 -5.15
N LEU A 70 10.67 -13.01 -5.87
CA LEU A 70 11.91 -12.27 -6.13
C LEU A 70 12.44 -11.54 -4.90
N ASP A 71 11.55 -11.15 -3.95
CA ASP A 71 11.97 -10.69 -2.63
C ASP A 71 12.70 -11.80 -1.86
N TRP A 72 12.18 -13.05 -1.91
CA TRP A 72 12.83 -14.19 -1.31
C TRP A 72 14.20 -14.46 -1.91
N ASP A 73 14.36 -14.32 -3.22
CA ASP A 73 15.65 -14.49 -3.90
C ASP A 73 16.66 -13.46 -3.44
N ALA A 74 16.29 -12.18 -3.43
CA ALA A 74 17.16 -11.11 -2.96
C ALA A 74 17.52 -11.28 -1.48
N PHE A 75 16.55 -11.62 -0.63
CA PHE A 75 16.73 -11.89 0.79
C PHE A 75 17.74 -13.02 1.06
N ASN A 76 17.73 -14.08 0.24
CA ASN A 76 18.68 -15.20 0.37
C ASN A 76 20.09 -14.90 -0.13
N LEU A 77 20.33 -13.77 -0.80
CA LEU A 77 21.71 -13.31 -1.08
C LEU A 77 22.42 -12.83 0.18
N LEU A 78 21.68 -12.40 1.19
CA LEU A 78 22.18 -11.83 2.44
C LEU A 78 22.70 -12.92 3.40
N SER A 79 23.65 -12.53 4.24
CA SER A 79 24.05 -13.32 5.40
C SER A 79 22.92 -13.46 6.41
N ARG A 80 23.00 -14.42 7.33
CA ARG A 80 21.98 -14.62 8.37
C ARG A 80 21.80 -13.40 9.27
N ASP A 81 22.88 -12.72 9.59
CA ASP A 81 22.83 -11.52 10.44
C ASP A 81 22.14 -10.35 9.71
N GLU A 82 22.41 -10.17 8.41
CA GLU A 82 21.72 -9.17 7.58
C GLU A 82 20.24 -9.51 7.37
N GLN A 83 19.91 -10.79 7.15
CA GLN A 83 18.52 -11.24 7.09
C GLN A 83 17.75 -10.91 8.38
N ASP A 84 18.38 -11.14 9.52
CA ASP A 84 17.84 -10.85 10.84
C ASP A 84 17.70 -9.33 11.07
N GLU A 85 18.68 -8.55 10.64
CA GLU A 85 18.63 -7.08 10.65
C GLU A 85 17.46 -6.54 9.81
N VAL A 86 17.32 -6.99 8.57
CA VAL A 86 16.23 -6.59 7.66
C VAL A 86 14.88 -6.85 8.30
N MET A 87 14.63 -8.07 8.76
CA MET A 87 13.34 -8.43 9.33
C MET A 87 13.05 -7.69 10.64
N ARG A 88 14.05 -7.47 11.48
CA ARG A 88 13.92 -6.67 12.70
C ARG A 88 13.59 -5.22 12.39
N ASN A 89 14.26 -4.60 11.43
CA ASN A 89 14.03 -3.21 11.05
C ASN A 89 12.66 -3.00 10.42
N LEU A 90 12.17 -3.97 9.64
CA LEU A 90 10.87 -3.87 9.00
C LEU A 90 9.70 -4.20 9.95
N PHE A 91 9.81 -5.25 10.76
CA PHE A 91 8.64 -5.84 11.45
C PHE A 91 8.67 -5.73 12.99
N SER A 92 9.83 -5.48 13.61
CA SER A 92 9.87 -5.34 15.06
C SER A 92 9.12 -4.08 15.53
N PRO A 93 8.37 -4.13 16.65
CA PRO A 93 7.77 -2.93 17.25
C PRO A 93 8.78 -1.89 17.70
N THR A 94 10.05 -2.27 17.85
CA THR A 94 11.18 -1.38 18.15
C THR A 94 12.06 -1.10 16.92
N GLY A 95 11.72 -1.69 15.77
CA GLY A 95 12.42 -1.48 14.52
C GLY A 95 12.08 -0.15 13.85
N ASP A 96 12.57 0.00 12.64
CA ASP A 96 12.44 1.25 11.89
C ASP A 96 11.04 1.43 11.29
N LEU A 97 10.52 0.43 10.55
CA LEU A 97 9.26 0.59 9.80
C LEU A 97 8.04 0.05 10.55
N ARG A 98 8.22 -0.90 11.46
CA ARG A 98 7.17 -1.43 12.35
C ARG A 98 5.94 -1.98 11.62
N PHE A 99 6.16 -2.64 10.50
CA PHE A 99 5.11 -3.28 9.72
C PHE A 99 4.43 -4.39 10.54
N THR A 100 3.12 -4.46 10.45
CA THR A 100 2.29 -5.43 11.17
C THR A 100 1.49 -6.33 10.24
N HIS A 101 1.47 -5.99 8.95
CA HIS A 101 0.69 -6.68 7.94
C HIS A 101 1.56 -7.09 6.76
N GLY A 102 1.09 -8.12 6.05
CA GLY A 102 1.68 -8.57 4.80
C GLY A 102 0.61 -8.80 3.73
N ARG A 103 1.02 -8.77 2.48
CA ARG A 103 0.23 -9.17 1.34
C ARG A 103 0.85 -10.40 0.69
N VAL A 104 0.03 -11.35 0.28
CA VAL A 104 0.45 -12.53 -0.48
C VAL A 104 -0.43 -12.69 -1.71
N SER A 105 0.13 -13.22 -2.78
CA SER A 105 -0.62 -13.57 -3.97
C SER A 105 -1.12 -15.00 -3.89
N MET A 106 -2.38 -15.25 -4.23
CA MET A 106 -2.80 -16.57 -4.64
C MET A 106 -2.43 -16.74 -6.12
N ASN A 107 -1.58 -17.72 -6.43
CA ASN A 107 -0.95 -17.90 -7.73
C ASN A 107 0.19 -16.89 -8.01
N ALA A 108 0.84 -17.03 -9.18
CA ALA A 108 1.91 -16.15 -9.60
C ALA A 108 1.46 -14.69 -9.76
N ASN A 109 2.34 -13.77 -9.36
CA ASN A 109 2.23 -12.34 -9.62
C ASN A 109 3.37 -11.88 -10.57
N ASP A 110 3.48 -10.58 -10.81
CA ASP A 110 4.52 -10.00 -11.66
C ASP A 110 5.94 -10.07 -11.06
N TYR A 111 6.08 -10.38 -9.76
CA TYR A 111 7.37 -10.66 -9.10
C TYR A 111 7.54 -12.14 -8.71
N ALA A 112 6.82 -13.03 -9.38
CA ALA A 112 7.09 -14.45 -9.33
C ALA A 112 8.23 -14.84 -10.31
N ARG A 113 8.95 -15.94 -10.01
CA ARG A 113 10.04 -16.48 -10.86
C ARG A 113 9.57 -17.02 -12.19
N SER A 114 8.32 -17.45 -12.25
CA SER A 114 7.65 -17.99 -13.42
C SER A 114 6.17 -18.07 -13.17
N TRP A 115 5.38 -18.29 -14.22
CA TRP A 115 3.98 -18.62 -14.07
C TRP A 115 3.79 -19.91 -13.24
N TYR A 116 2.80 -19.88 -12.36
CA TYR A 116 2.20 -21.04 -11.69
C TYR A 116 0.81 -20.70 -11.19
N SER A 117 -0.04 -21.71 -10.99
CA SER A 117 -1.22 -21.56 -10.14
C SER A 117 -1.26 -22.62 -9.06
N CYS A 118 -2.09 -22.42 -8.05
CA CYS A 118 -2.32 -23.39 -6.98
C CYS A 118 -3.09 -24.63 -7.48
N ASP A 119 -3.65 -24.56 -8.71
CA ASP A 119 -4.35 -25.67 -9.35
C ASP A 119 -4.23 -25.57 -10.87
N ASP A 120 -3.22 -26.24 -11.44
CA ASP A 120 -2.97 -26.28 -12.88
C ASP A 120 -3.69 -27.47 -13.58
N VAL A 121 -4.49 -28.26 -12.82
CA VAL A 121 -5.20 -29.42 -13.41
C VAL A 121 -6.49 -28.95 -14.07
N VAL A 122 -6.51 -29.03 -15.39
CA VAL A 122 -7.64 -28.55 -16.19
C VAL A 122 -8.95 -29.26 -15.80
N GLY A 123 -9.95 -28.47 -15.43
CA GLY A 123 -11.28 -28.93 -15.07
C GLY A 123 -11.42 -29.49 -13.64
N ASP A 124 -10.43 -29.29 -12.77
CA ASP A 124 -10.54 -29.67 -11.36
C ASP A 124 -11.44 -28.70 -10.57
N LEU A 125 -12.71 -28.64 -10.93
CA LEU A 125 -13.70 -27.83 -10.23
C LEU A 125 -13.89 -28.23 -8.75
N GLY A 126 -13.47 -29.44 -8.38
CA GLY A 126 -13.53 -29.97 -7.02
C GLY A 126 -12.32 -29.65 -6.16
N LEU A 127 -11.28 -29.00 -6.72
CA LEU A 127 -10.05 -28.61 -6.04
C LEU A 127 -9.27 -29.77 -5.39
N HIS A 128 -9.31 -30.96 -6.01
CA HIS A 128 -8.61 -32.14 -5.50
C HIS A 128 -7.09 -32.01 -5.59
N TYR A 129 -6.59 -31.22 -6.56
CA TYR A 129 -5.18 -30.98 -6.82
C TYR A 129 -4.70 -29.62 -6.32
N PHE A 130 -5.61 -28.80 -5.78
CA PHE A 130 -5.26 -27.48 -5.25
C PHE A 130 -4.25 -27.60 -4.10
N ASN A 131 -3.11 -26.91 -4.21
CA ASN A 131 -2.05 -26.93 -3.22
C ASN A 131 -1.23 -25.63 -3.21
N ILE A 132 -0.45 -25.43 -2.13
CA ILE A 132 0.47 -24.28 -1.94
C ILE A 132 1.93 -24.76 -1.82
N GLU A 133 2.29 -25.86 -2.45
CA GLU A 133 3.63 -26.46 -2.33
C GLU A 133 4.74 -25.52 -2.84
N ARG A 134 4.41 -24.63 -3.79
CA ARG A 134 5.35 -23.62 -4.25
C ARG A 134 5.58 -22.55 -3.20
N ASP A 135 4.53 -22.05 -2.56
CA ASP A 135 4.61 -21.01 -1.53
C ASP A 135 5.38 -21.50 -0.29
N LYS A 136 5.28 -22.80 0.02
CA LYS A 136 6.04 -23.41 1.12
C LYS A 136 7.56 -23.32 0.94
N ARG A 137 8.05 -23.06 -0.27
CA ARG A 137 9.49 -22.99 -0.58
C ARG A 137 10.04 -21.56 -0.56
N ASN A 138 9.18 -20.54 -0.59
CA ASN A 138 9.60 -19.14 -0.74
C ASN A 138 8.74 -18.17 0.08
N ILE A 139 7.48 -17.95 -0.29
CA ILE A 139 6.59 -16.95 0.35
C ILE A 139 6.38 -17.25 1.84
N ILE A 140 6.05 -18.49 2.17
CA ILE A 140 5.81 -18.91 3.57
C ILE A 140 7.06 -18.78 4.44
N PRO A 141 8.25 -19.24 4.05
CA PRO A 141 9.48 -18.99 4.80
C PRO A 141 9.79 -17.50 4.98
N LEU A 142 9.54 -16.66 3.96
CA LEU A 142 9.76 -15.23 4.04
C LEU A 142 8.78 -14.57 5.04
N ALA A 143 7.50 -14.91 4.97
CA ALA A 143 6.50 -14.42 5.92
C ALA A 143 6.77 -14.90 7.36
N ARG A 144 7.27 -16.13 7.55
CA ARG A 144 7.69 -16.64 8.86
C ARG A 144 8.91 -15.90 9.42
N ALA A 145 9.85 -15.48 8.55
CA ALA A 145 10.95 -14.64 8.99
C ALA A 145 10.47 -13.29 9.54
N ALA A 146 9.44 -12.69 8.91
CA ALA A 146 8.77 -11.50 9.40
C ALA A 146 8.00 -11.77 10.70
N GLN A 147 7.27 -12.89 10.78
CA GLN A 147 6.47 -13.28 11.94
C GLN A 147 7.34 -13.49 13.20
N LYS A 148 8.62 -13.85 13.06
CA LYS A 148 9.57 -13.91 14.19
C LYS A 148 9.63 -12.59 14.96
N TYR A 149 9.51 -11.45 14.26
CA TYR A 149 9.57 -10.10 14.84
C TYR A 149 8.19 -9.46 15.07
N CYS A 150 7.17 -9.94 14.36
CA CYS A 150 5.78 -9.56 14.51
C CYS A 150 4.91 -10.82 14.67
N PRO A 151 4.82 -11.43 15.87
CA PRO A 151 4.09 -12.69 16.08
C PRO A 151 2.61 -12.64 15.67
N GLN A 152 2.01 -11.45 15.69
CA GLN A 152 0.63 -11.18 15.25
C GLN A 152 0.53 -10.69 13.81
N LEU A 153 1.51 -11.01 12.96
CA LEU A 153 1.49 -10.66 11.54
C LEU A 153 0.17 -11.12 10.91
N GLN A 154 -0.55 -10.19 10.30
CA GLN A 154 -1.79 -10.46 9.57
C GLN A 154 -1.52 -10.39 8.08
N LEU A 155 -2.13 -11.31 7.32
CA LEU A 155 -1.97 -11.33 5.88
C LEU A 155 -3.28 -10.97 5.18
N PHE A 156 -3.18 -10.21 4.09
CA PHE A 156 -4.24 -10.15 3.12
C PHE A 156 -3.81 -10.82 1.80
N MET A 157 -4.77 -11.38 1.09
CA MET A 157 -4.53 -12.11 -0.14
C MET A 157 -5.30 -11.49 -1.31
N SER A 158 -4.64 -11.42 -2.47
CA SER A 158 -5.27 -11.16 -3.77
C SER A 158 -4.59 -11.98 -4.87
N PRO A 159 -5.32 -12.58 -5.81
CA PRO A 159 -4.74 -13.20 -7.00
C PRO A 159 -4.43 -12.16 -8.08
N TRP A 160 -3.44 -12.46 -8.92
CA TRP A 160 -3.18 -11.75 -10.19
C TRP A 160 -3.86 -12.41 -11.37
N SER A 161 -3.74 -13.73 -11.47
CA SER A 161 -4.46 -14.52 -12.48
C SER A 161 -5.06 -15.75 -11.84
N PRO A 162 -6.32 -16.10 -12.13
CA PRO A 162 -6.81 -17.44 -11.86
C PRO A 162 -6.04 -18.48 -12.70
N PRO A 163 -6.18 -19.78 -12.43
CA PRO A 163 -5.65 -20.83 -13.30
C PRO A 163 -6.05 -20.60 -14.75
N THR A 164 -5.15 -20.89 -15.69
CA THR A 164 -5.36 -20.62 -17.13
C THR A 164 -6.63 -21.27 -17.69
N TRP A 165 -6.97 -22.46 -17.19
CA TRP A 165 -8.17 -23.20 -17.61
C TRP A 165 -9.51 -22.58 -17.16
N MET A 166 -9.46 -21.59 -16.26
CA MET A 166 -10.62 -20.79 -15.85
C MET A 166 -10.77 -19.48 -16.66
N LYS A 167 -9.89 -19.24 -17.61
CA LYS A 167 -9.89 -18.03 -18.44
C LYS A 167 -10.26 -18.31 -19.90
N ILE A 168 -10.95 -17.38 -20.54
CA ILE A 168 -11.37 -17.54 -21.94
C ILE A 168 -10.21 -17.59 -22.93
N ASN A 169 -9.10 -16.89 -22.64
CA ASN A 169 -7.88 -16.91 -23.44
C ASN A 169 -6.97 -18.10 -23.14
N GLN A 170 -7.26 -18.87 -22.09
CA GLN A 170 -6.47 -20.04 -21.67
C GLN A 170 -4.97 -19.71 -21.48
N ASP A 171 -4.66 -18.50 -21.05
CA ASP A 171 -3.31 -18.04 -20.72
C ASP A 171 -3.32 -17.25 -19.42
N TYR A 172 -2.18 -17.15 -18.75
CA TYR A 172 -2.06 -16.47 -17.45
C TYR A 172 -1.98 -14.94 -17.58
N CYS A 173 -1.53 -14.44 -18.73
CA CYS A 173 -1.50 -13.00 -19.01
C CYS A 173 -2.75 -12.58 -19.81
N VAL A 174 -2.84 -11.28 -20.11
CA VAL A 174 -3.95 -10.71 -20.88
C VAL A 174 -3.43 -10.11 -22.20
N LEU A 175 -2.17 -9.71 -22.24
CA LEU A 175 -1.51 -9.11 -23.38
C LEU A 175 -0.27 -9.92 -23.78
N SER A 176 -0.05 -10.13 -25.07
CA SER A 176 1.17 -10.76 -25.57
C SER A 176 2.41 -9.88 -25.40
N SER A 177 3.53 -10.52 -25.10
CA SER A 177 4.84 -9.85 -25.01
C SER A 177 5.97 -10.83 -25.34
N PRO A 178 7.21 -10.37 -25.57
CA PRO A 178 8.37 -11.26 -25.73
C PRO A 178 8.68 -12.14 -24.50
N TYR A 179 8.08 -11.85 -23.35
CA TYR A 179 8.37 -12.49 -22.08
C TYR A 179 7.27 -13.44 -21.61
N ASN A 180 6.19 -13.62 -22.38
CA ASN A 180 5.10 -14.52 -22.03
C ASN A 180 4.74 -15.46 -23.18
N SER A 181 3.82 -16.39 -22.94
CA SER A 181 3.40 -17.44 -23.87
C SER A 181 2.18 -17.07 -24.71
N GLN A 182 1.52 -15.92 -24.45
CA GLN A 182 0.30 -15.56 -25.16
C GLN A 182 0.59 -15.26 -26.64
N PRO A 183 -0.08 -15.95 -27.60
CA PRO A 183 0.00 -15.60 -29.01
C PRO A 183 -0.61 -14.21 -29.25
N LYS A 184 0.04 -13.41 -30.11
CA LYS A 184 -0.42 -12.05 -30.44
C LYS A 184 -1.84 -12.01 -31.01
N GLU A 185 -2.25 -13.08 -31.67
CA GLU A 185 -3.59 -13.24 -32.23
C GLU A 185 -4.69 -13.23 -31.16
N LYS A 186 -4.37 -13.56 -29.89
CA LYS A 186 -5.31 -13.50 -28.78
C LYS A 186 -5.50 -12.09 -28.22
N ASP A 187 -4.67 -11.13 -28.58
CA ASP A 187 -4.78 -9.74 -28.12
C ASP A 187 -6.06 -9.08 -28.69
N TYR A 188 -6.62 -9.61 -29.79
CA TYR A 188 -7.89 -9.14 -30.34
C TYR A 188 -9.07 -9.23 -29.36
N LEU A 189 -9.01 -10.12 -28.38
CA LEU A 189 -10.04 -10.25 -27.35
C LEU A 189 -10.18 -8.95 -26.53
N LEU A 190 -9.13 -8.14 -26.45
CA LEU A 190 -9.16 -6.83 -25.80
C LEU A 190 -10.04 -5.82 -26.53
N TYR A 191 -10.24 -6.02 -27.83
CA TYR A 191 -10.88 -5.07 -28.74
C TYR A 191 -12.28 -5.50 -29.17
N MET A 192 -12.71 -6.71 -28.80
CA MET A 192 -14.07 -7.17 -29.09
C MET A 192 -15.09 -6.32 -28.36
N GLU A 193 -16.06 -5.75 -29.09
CA GLU A 193 -17.19 -4.97 -28.60
C GLU A 193 -16.92 -3.49 -28.31
N GLN A 194 -15.86 -2.88 -28.79
CA GLN A 194 -15.67 -1.45 -28.59
C GLN A 194 -15.85 -0.63 -29.84
N ASP A 195 -16.78 0.33 -29.81
CA ASP A 195 -16.81 1.52 -30.67
C ASP A 195 -15.59 2.45 -30.45
N THR A 196 -14.52 1.94 -29.91
CA THR A 196 -13.34 2.72 -29.58
C THR A 196 -12.29 2.49 -30.64
N HIS A 197 -12.18 3.44 -31.53
CA HIS A 197 -11.00 3.57 -32.36
C HIS A 197 -9.82 3.95 -31.44
N TYR A 198 -8.85 3.05 -31.31
CA TYR A 198 -7.54 3.41 -30.77
C TYR A 198 -6.88 4.35 -31.76
N ASP A 199 -6.45 5.51 -31.31
CA ASP A 199 -5.65 6.37 -32.16
C ASP A 199 -4.24 5.79 -32.38
N ALA A 200 -3.50 6.35 -33.36
CA ALA A 200 -2.17 5.86 -33.72
C ALA A 200 -1.17 5.96 -32.55
N ASP A 201 -1.36 6.92 -31.64
CA ASP A 201 -0.49 7.12 -30.47
C ASP A 201 -0.81 6.10 -29.36
N GLU A 202 -2.08 5.76 -29.16
CA GLU A 202 -2.50 4.68 -28.27
C GLU A 202 -1.97 3.33 -28.76
N MET A 203 -2.08 3.03 -30.05
CA MET A 203 -1.53 1.80 -30.64
C MET A 203 -0.01 1.73 -30.54
N LYS A 204 0.68 2.87 -30.65
CA LYS A 204 2.12 2.97 -30.47
C LYS A 204 2.54 2.76 -29.02
N LEU A 205 1.76 3.28 -28.06
CA LEU A 205 1.93 3.02 -26.63
C LEU A 205 1.80 1.53 -26.26
N LEU A 206 0.96 0.78 -26.98
CA LEU A 206 0.81 -0.67 -26.81
C LEU A 206 2.09 -1.45 -27.18
N GLY A 207 2.86 -0.94 -28.16
CA GLY A 207 4.14 -1.55 -28.59
C GLY A 207 5.35 -1.16 -27.75
N ASP A 208 5.36 0.05 -27.19
CA ASP A 208 6.56 0.69 -26.62
C ASP A 208 6.63 0.68 -25.08
N ARG A 209 5.55 0.34 -24.37
CA ARG A 209 5.49 0.42 -22.90
C ARG A 209 5.10 -0.89 -22.21
N ASN A 210 5.83 -1.96 -22.43
CA ASN A 210 5.68 -3.20 -21.66
C ASN A 210 4.23 -3.60 -21.32
N GLY A 211 3.30 -3.29 -22.23
CA GLY A 211 1.91 -3.73 -22.12
C GLY A 211 1.02 -3.05 -21.07
N VAL A 212 1.43 -1.91 -20.53
CA VAL A 212 0.51 -1.08 -19.75
C VAL A 212 -0.37 -0.30 -20.71
N PHE A 213 -1.61 -0.76 -20.85
CA PHE A 213 -2.60 -0.11 -21.69
C PHE A 213 -3.07 1.22 -21.11
N PRO A 214 -3.44 2.18 -21.98
CA PRO A 214 -4.26 3.29 -21.55
C PRO A 214 -5.54 2.73 -20.93
N ARG A 215 -5.93 3.24 -19.80
CA ARG A 215 -6.91 2.71 -18.86
C ARG A 215 -8.31 2.79 -19.39
N ARG A 216 -8.69 1.80 -20.12
CA ARG A 216 -10.06 1.59 -20.61
C ARG A 216 -10.74 0.48 -19.82
N LEU A 217 -12.05 0.54 -19.69
CA LEU A 217 -12.84 -0.53 -19.08
C LEU A 217 -12.61 -1.83 -19.83
N ALA A 218 -12.53 -2.94 -19.10
CA ALA A 218 -12.49 -4.25 -19.72
C ALA A 218 -13.75 -4.43 -20.59
N ALA A 219 -13.56 -4.74 -21.87
CA ALA A 219 -14.64 -4.94 -22.81
C ALA A 219 -15.43 -6.23 -22.47
N GLN A 220 -14.77 -7.22 -21.86
CA GLN A 220 -15.34 -8.49 -21.45
C GLN A 220 -14.58 -9.07 -20.27
N ASP A 221 -15.24 -9.98 -19.56
CA ASP A 221 -14.60 -10.75 -18.52
C ASP A 221 -13.65 -11.79 -19.12
N TYR A 222 -12.41 -11.80 -18.67
CA TYR A 222 -11.46 -12.86 -19.04
C TYR A 222 -11.67 -14.13 -18.22
N PHE A 223 -12.28 -14.01 -17.04
CA PHE A 223 -12.72 -15.18 -16.27
C PHE A 223 -13.98 -15.77 -16.88
N ILE A 224 -14.07 -17.09 -16.99
CA ILE A 224 -15.25 -17.81 -17.50
C ILE A 224 -16.43 -17.59 -16.58
N GLN A 225 -17.48 -16.93 -17.06
CA GLN A 225 -18.65 -16.51 -16.27
C GLN A 225 -19.70 -17.61 -16.04
N GLU A 226 -19.33 -18.88 -16.18
CA GLU A 226 -20.22 -19.99 -15.86
C GLU A 226 -20.32 -20.21 -14.34
N PRO A 227 -21.52 -20.47 -13.77
CA PRO A 227 -21.71 -20.63 -12.32
C PRO A 227 -20.78 -21.63 -11.65
N ARG A 228 -20.49 -22.76 -12.31
CA ARG A 228 -19.58 -23.79 -11.76
C ARG A 228 -18.13 -23.31 -11.62
N TYR A 229 -17.64 -22.46 -12.56
CA TYR A 229 -16.30 -21.87 -12.48
C TYR A 229 -16.24 -20.80 -11.42
N LEU A 230 -17.25 -19.90 -11.36
CA LEU A 230 -17.33 -18.85 -10.36
C LEU A 230 -17.37 -19.44 -8.93
N GLN A 231 -18.16 -20.49 -8.71
CA GLN A 231 -18.24 -21.17 -7.42
C GLN A 231 -16.92 -21.88 -7.07
N SER A 232 -16.33 -22.60 -8.03
CA SER A 232 -15.03 -23.25 -7.81
C SER A 232 -13.95 -22.22 -7.45
N TYR A 233 -13.92 -21.07 -8.13
CA TYR A 233 -12.97 -20.00 -7.83
C TYR A 233 -13.19 -19.40 -6.43
N ALA A 234 -14.44 -19.17 -6.02
CA ALA A 234 -14.74 -18.76 -4.65
C ALA A 234 -14.26 -19.79 -3.60
N ASN A 235 -14.38 -21.07 -3.90
CA ASN A 235 -13.87 -22.15 -3.04
C ASN A 235 -12.33 -22.18 -3.00
N MET A 236 -11.63 -21.77 -4.08
CA MET A 236 -10.17 -21.64 -4.08
C MET A 236 -9.69 -20.64 -3.03
N PHE A 237 -10.39 -19.51 -2.84
CA PHE A 237 -10.09 -18.54 -1.80
C PHE A 237 -10.15 -19.18 -0.41
N CYS A 238 -11.21 -19.92 -0.12
CA CYS A 238 -11.36 -20.62 1.15
C CYS A 238 -10.27 -21.69 1.35
N ARG A 239 -9.98 -22.46 0.31
CA ARG A 239 -8.92 -23.47 0.38
C ARG A 239 -7.53 -22.87 0.62
N PHE A 240 -7.24 -21.71 0.02
CA PHE A 240 -5.99 -20.99 0.25
C PHE A 240 -5.91 -20.48 1.69
N ILE A 241 -7.00 -19.94 2.23
CA ILE A 241 -7.10 -19.50 3.63
C ILE A 241 -6.81 -20.66 4.59
N ASP A 242 -7.44 -21.83 4.37
CA ASP A 242 -7.21 -23.03 5.18
C ASP A 242 -5.74 -23.44 5.18
N LEU A 243 -5.15 -23.56 3.98
CA LEU A 243 -3.77 -24.04 3.84
C LEU A 243 -2.75 -23.06 4.43
N TYR A 244 -2.98 -21.77 4.36
CA TYR A 244 -2.13 -20.78 5.02
C TYR A 244 -2.31 -20.78 6.55
N ALA A 245 -3.53 -20.99 7.04
CA ALA A 245 -3.80 -21.18 8.47
C ALA A 245 -3.07 -22.41 9.03
N GLU A 246 -3.04 -23.53 8.30
CA GLU A 246 -2.26 -24.74 8.64
C GLU A 246 -0.74 -24.43 8.76
N GLN A 247 -0.26 -23.40 8.05
CA GLN A 247 1.13 -22.93 8.17
C GLN A 247 1.34 -21.93 9.32
N GLY A 248 0.31 -21.61 10.12
CA GLY A 248 0.38 -20.60 11.18
C GLY A 248 0.47 -19.16 10.67
N LEU A 249 0.04 -18.92 9.43
CA LEU A 249 0.03 -17.62 8.75
C LEU A 249 -1.42 -17.27 8.33
N PRO A 250 -2.25 -16.74 9.24
CA PRO A 250 -3.67 -16.52 8.97
C PRO A 250 -3.86 -15.42 7.92
N ILE A 251 -4.68 -15.71 6.91
CA ILE A 251 -5.24 -14.73 5.99
C ILE A 251 -6.44 -14.07 6.67
N THR A 252 -6.40 -12.77 6.85
CA THR A 252 -7.47 -12.01 7.54
C THR A 252 -8.32 -11.17 6.61
N LYS A 253 -7.84 -10.95 5.38
CA LYS A 253 -8.53 -10.15 4.37
C LYS A 253 -8.31 -10.76 2.98
N VAL A 254 -9.31 -10.62 2.12
CA VAL A 254 -9.19 -11.03 0.70
C VAL A 254 -9.70 -9.93 -0.22
N MET A 255 -9.07 -9.81 -1.38
CA MET A 255 -9.56 -9.09 -2.55
C MET A 255 -9.58 -10.04 -3.73
N TYR A 256 -10.62 -9.96 -4.57
CA TYR A 256 -10.88 -10.97 -5.59
C TYR A 256 -9.88 -10.98 -6.75
N GLN A 257 -9.22 -9.84 -7.02
CA GLN A 257 -8.32 -9.66 -8.16
C GLN A 257 -7.34 -8.51 -7.92
N ASN A 258 -6.08 -8.67 -8.35
CA ASN A 258 -5.18 -7.53 -8.52
C ASN A 258 -5.49 -6.84 -9.84
N GLU A 259 -5.70 -5.52 -9.80
CA GLU A 259 -5.82 -4.66 -10.98
C GLU A 259 -6.75 -5.22 -12.08
N ALA A 260 -7.97 -5.57 -11.72
CA ALA A 260 -8.98 -6.14 -12.62
C ALA A 260 -9.25 -5.29 -13.88
N TYR A 261 -8.84 -4.04 -13.86
CA TYR A 261 -8.98 -3.08 -14.95
C TYR A 261 -7.80 -3.11 -15.95
N SER A 262 -6.64 -3.67 -15.54
CA SER A 262 -5.42 -3.64 -16.33
C SER A 262 -5.32 -4.81 -17.31
N TYR A 263 -4.84 -4.50 -18.50
CA TYR A 263 -4.44 -5.50 -19.51
C TYR A 263 -2.92 -5.66 -19.45
N THR A 264 -2.45 -6.76 -18.90
CA THR A 264 -1.04 -6.90 -18.55
C THR A 264 -0.35 -8.04 -19.30
N PRO A 265 0.95 -7.91 -19.60
CA PRO A 265 1.76 -8.99 -20.16
C PRO A 265 2.31 -9.94 -19.10
N TYR A 266 2.03 -9.71 -17.85
CA TYR A 266 2.33 -10.53 -16.69
C TYR A 266 1.04 -11.23 -16.18
N PRO A 267 1.11 -12.08 -15.16
CA PRO A 267 -0.10 -12.70 -14.63
C PRO A 267 -1.18 -11.66 -14.33
N GLY A 268 -2.35 -11.81 -14.95
CA GLY A 268 -3.45 -10.88 -14.83
C GLY A 268 -4.77 -11.46 -15.33
N CYS A 269 -5.88 -10.85 -14.94
CA CYS A 269 -7.21 -11.20 -15.40
C CYS A 269 -8.08 -9.95 -15.41
N ALA A 270 -8.54 -9.56 -16.59
CA ALA A 270 -9.44 -8.43 -16.74
C ALA A 270 -10.88 -8.84 -16.41
N TRP A 271 -11.59 -7.96 -15.71
CA TRP A 271 -12.98 -8.13 -15.32
C TRP A 271 -13.77 -6.87 -15.66
N THR A 272 -14.99 -7.04 -16.17
CA THR A 272 -15.96 -5.95 -16.27
C THR A 272 -16.46 -5.57 -14.87
N ALA A 273 -17.10 -4.42 -14.74
CA ALA A 273 -17.75 -4.04 -13.49
C ALA A 273 -18.90 -5.02 -13.14
N GLU A 274 -19.63 -5.50 -14.14
CA GLU A 274 -20.69 -6.49 -13.98
C GLU A 274 -20.14 -7.84 -13.51
N GLY A 275 -19.07 -8.35 -14.15
CA GLY A 275 -18.43 -9.60 -13.76
C GLY A 275 -17.85 -9.53 -12.36
N THR A 276 -17.21 -8.40 -12.02
CA THR A 276 -16.73 -8.11 -10.67
C THR A 276 -17.86 -8.14 -9.64
N LEU A 277 -18.93 -7.41 -9.90
CA LEU A 277 -20.09 -7.38 -9.02
C LEU A 277 -20.70 -8.77 -8.85
N ARG A 278 -20.93 -9.47 -9.97
CA ARG A 278 -21.49 -10.81 -9.96
C ARG A 278 -20.68 -11.79 -9.12
N PHE A 279 -19.37 -11.87 -9.39
CA PHE A 279 -18.49 -12.80 -8.66
C PHE A 279 -18.47 -12.51 -7.15
N ASN A 280 -18.25 -11.26 -6.78
CA ASN A 280 -18.12 -10.90 -5.37
C ASN A 280 -19.45 -11.01 -4.62
N ASN A 281 -20.57 -10.59 -5.22
CA ASN A 281 -21.86 -10.54 -4.54
C ASN A 281 -22.57 -11.92 -4.50
N GLU A 282 -22.46 -12.72 -5.57
CA GLU A 282 -23.22 -13.96 -5.69
C GLU A 282 -22.43 -15.20 -5.27
N TYR A 283 -21.09 -15.14 -5.31
CA TYR A 283 -20.22 -16.31 -5.04
C TYR A 283 -19.25 -16.10 -3.89
N LEU A 284 -18.36 -15.09 -3.97
CA LEU A 284 -17.29 -14.96 -3.00
C LEU A 284 -17.80 -14.54 -1.62
N ALA A 285 -18.62 -13.48 -1.53
CA ALA A 285 -19.14 -13.02 -0.24
C ALA A 285 -19.95 -14.09 0.50
N PRO A 286 -20.93 -14.79 -0.11
CA PRO A 286 -21.68 -15.83 0.58
C PRO A 286 -20.82 -17.05 0.92
N THR A 287 -19.81 -17.39 0.11
CA THR A 287 -18.88 -18.50 0.40
C THR A 287 -18.00 -18.19 1.60
N LEU A 288 -17.42 -16.98 1.67
CA LEU A 288 -16.65 -16.52 2.83
C LEU A 288 -17.52 -16.43 4.08
N ALA A 289 -18.70 -15.83 4.00
CA ALA A 289 -19.61 -15.73 5.15
C ALA A 289 -19.98 -17.10 5.74
N LYS A 290 -20.00 -18.13 4.92
CA LYS A 290 -20.32 -19.50 5.35
C LYS A 290 -19.11 -20.24 5.92
N LEU A 291 -17.92 -20.10 5.32
CA LEU A 291 -16.75 -20.92 5.62
C LEU A 291 -15.71 -20.18 6.48
N HIS A 292 -15.57 -18.88 6.29
CA HIS A 292 -14.58 -18.02 6.96
C HIS A 292 -15.19 -16.67 7.33
N PRO A 293 -16.22 -16.64 8.22
CA PRO A 293 -16.88 -15.38 8.61
C PRO A 293 -15.98 -14.38 9.31
N GLU A 294 -14.80 -14.83 9.79
CA GLU A 294 -13.75 -13.99 10.39
C GLU A 294 -12.89 -13.25 9.36
N VAL A 295 -12.91 -13.66 8.09
CA VAL A 295 -12.10 -13.07 7.01
C VAL A 295 -12.85 -11.94 6.35
N GLU A 296 -12.23 -10.76 6.31
CA GLU A 296 -12.82 -9.58 5.71
C GLU A 296 -12.76 -9.65 4.17
N LEU A 297 -13.91 -9.50 3.50
CA LEU A 297 -13.95 -9.22 2.07
C LEU A 297 -13.75 -7.72 1.85
N TRP A 298 -12.80 -7.37 0.99
CA TRP A 298 -12.56 -6.03 0.47
C TRP A 298 -12.73 -6.02 -1.04
N ILE A 299 -13.13 -4.88 -1.60
CA ILE A 299 -13.24 -4.72 -3.05
C ILE A 299 -12.03 -3.95 -3.58
N GLY A 300 -11.50 -4.40 -4.67
CA GLY A 300 -10.30 -3.90 -5.34
C GLY A 300 -9.44 -5.09 -5.80
N THR A 301 -8.22 -4.88 -6.17
CA THR A 301 -7.48 -3.61 -6.04
C THR A 301 -7.80 -2.70 -7.24
N PHE A 302 -8.33 -1.52 -7.01
CA PHE A 302 -8.62 -0.58 -8.10
C PHE A 302 -7.41 0.29 -8.42
N ASN A 303 -7.00 0.31 -9.69
CA ASN A 303 -5.86 1.08 -10.19
C ASN A 303 -6.26 2.11 -11.26
N THR A 304 -7.53 2.49 -11.33
CA THR A 304 -8.09 3.39 -12.33
C THR A 304 -8.72 4.63 -11.70
N ASN A 305 -8.63 5.78 -12.38
CA ASN A 305 -9.37 6.99 -12.04
C ASN A 305 -10.83 7.00 -12.59
N ARG A 306 -11.28 5.91 -13.22
CA ARG A 306 -12.66 5.72 -13.67
C ARG A 306 -13.59 5.44 -12.48
N LEU A 307 -14.05 6.53 -11.85
CA LEU A 307 -14.95 6.43 -10.70
C LEU A 307 -16.25 5.71 -11.05
N ASP A 308 -16.78 5.89 -12.25
CA ASP A 308 -17.98 5.22 -12.75
C ASP A 308 -17.87 3.67 -12.72
N TYR A 309 -16.67 3.13 -12.99
CA TYR A 309 -16.41 1.70 -12.86
C TYR A 309 -16.53 1.24 -11.39
N VAL A 310 -15.91 1.99 -10.48
CA VAL A 310 -15.97 1.70 -9.04
C VAL A 310 -17.38 1.81 -8.50
N GLU A 311 -18.09 2.89 -8.86
CA GLU A 311 -19.47 3.15 -8.44
C GLU A 311 -20.43 2.03 -8.89
N LYS A 312 -20.30 1.56 -10.13
CA LYS A 312 -21.12 0.48 -10.67
C LYS A 312 -21.01 -0.81 -9.86
N ILE A 313 -19.88 -1.05 -9.22
CA ILE A 313 -19.65 -2.20 -8.35
C ILE A 313 -20.18 -1.92 -6.94
N ILE A 314 -19.75 -0.81 -6.34
CA ILE A 314 -19.96 -0.52 -4.91
C ILE A 314 -21.38 0.02 -4.63
N ASP A 315 -22.07 0.62 -5.58
CA ASP A 315 -23.43 1.10 -5.38
C ASP A 315 -24.47 -0.04 -5.18
N ASN A 316 -24.05 -1.29 -5.39
CA ASN A 316 -24.91 -2.42 -5.06
C ASN A 316 -25.04 -2.56 -3.52
N PRO A 317 -26.24 -2.40 -2.94
CA PRO A 317 -26.41 -2.35 -1.49
C PRO A 317 -26.12 -3.70 -0.81
N THR A 318 -26.34 -4.82 -1.50
CA THR A 318 -26.05 -6.16 -0.96
C THR A 318 -24.55 -6.38 -0.87
N LEU A 319 -23.79 -6.03 -1.92
CA LEU A 319 -22.33 -6.11 -1.88
C LEU A 319 -21.76 -5.16 -0.83
N GLN A 320 -22.22 -3.91 -0.80
CA GLN A 320 -21.75 -2.90 0.15
C GLN A 320 -21.92 -3.34 1.60
N ALA A 321 -23.00 -4.06 1.92
CA ALA A 321 -23.24 -4.60 3.26
C ALA A 321 -22.27 -5.74 3.65
N ASN A 322 -21.68 -6.42 2.67
CA ASN A 322 -20.79 -7.57 2.89
C ASN A 322 -19.31 -7.23 2.83
N VAL A 323 -18.94 -6.04 2.34
CA VAL A 323 -17.54 -5.62 2.24
C VAL A 323 -17.14 -4.67 3.36
N LYS A 324 -15.88 -4.73 3.75
CA LYS A 324 -15.31 -3.86 4.81
C LYS A 324 -14.70 -2.58 4.26
N GLY A 325 -14.25 -2.60 3.01
CA GLY A 325 -13.63 -1.43 2.42
C GLY A 325 -13.20 -1.63 0.97
N ILE A 326 -12.49 -0.64 0.48
CA ILE A 326 -12.00 -0.51 -0.89
C ILE A 326 -10.48 -0.45 -0.88
N GLY A 327 -9.83 -1.29 -1.69
CA GLY A 327 -8.40 -1.25 -1.96
C GLY A 327 -8.10 -0.41 -3.20
N THR A 328 -7.21 0.56 -3.05
CA THR A 328 -6.81 1.50 -4.11
C THR A 328 -5.34 1.34 -4.45
N GLN A 329 -5.03 1.62 -5.71
CA GLN A 329 -3.67 1.65 -6.27
C GLN A 329 -3.62 2.74 -7.35
N TRP A 330 -2.42 3.20 -7.70
CA TRP A 330 -2.18 4.10 -8.82
C TRP A 330 -3.17 5.28 -8.86
N GLU A 331 -3.75 5.57 -10.02
CA GLU A 331 -4.64 6.71 -10.20
C GLU A 331 -5.99 6.60 -9.49
N CYS A 332 -6.37 5.44 -8.95
CA CYS A 332 -7.56 5.38 -8.11
C CYS A 332 -7.45 6.30 -6.89
N ARG A 333 -6.24 6.65 -6.49
CA ARG A 333 -5.93 7.66 -5.47
C ARG A 333 -6.65 8.99 -5.73
N GLU A 334 -6.77 9.41 -6.99
CA GLU A 334 -7.44 10.66 -7.37
C GLU A 334 -8.92 10.69 -6.97
N ASN A 335 -9.54 9.53 -6.85
CA ASN A 335 -10.94 9.37 -6.49
C ASN A 335 -11.19 9.27 -4.97
N LEU A 336 -10.15 9.13 -4.15
CA LEU A 336 -10.30 8.93 -2.70
C LEU A 336 -11.19 9.97 -2.02
N PRO A 337 -11.05 11.28 -2.25
CA PRO A 337 -11.89 12.29 -1.62
C PRO A 337 -13.38 12.10 -1.94
N GLN A 338 -13.70 11.77 -3.20
CA GLN A 338 -15.08 11.58 -3.65
C GLN A 338 -15.66 10.26 -3.11
N MET A 339 -14.90 9.17 -3.20
CA MET A 339 -15.32 7.87 -2.67
C MET A 339 -15.58 7.91 -1.17
N ARG A 340 -14.75 8.61 -0.41
CA ARG A 340 -14.97 8.78 1.04
C ARG A 340 -16.26 9.52 1.38
N LEU A 341 -16.62 10.55 0.62
CA LEU A 341 -17.87 11.27 0.79
C LEU A 341 -19.07 10.38 0.43
N ARG A 342 -18.95 9.57 -0.64
CA ARG A 342 -20.01 8.70 -1.11
C ARG A 342 -20.20 7.46 -0.24
N TYR A 343 -19.10 6.88 0.26
CA TYR A 343 -19.09 5.63 1.03
C TYR A 343 -18.51 5.83 2.45
N PRO A 344 -19.12 6.65 3.30
CA PRO A 344 -18.54 7.05 4.59
C PRO A 344 -18.39 5.89 5.59
N ASN A 345 -19.09 4.78 5.37
CA ASN A 345 -19.04 3.58 6.20
C ASN A 345 -18.00 2.56 5.74
N LEU A 346 -17.43 2.73 4.54
CA LEU A 346 -16.37 1.87 4.05
C LEU A 346 -15.00 2.41 4.45
N ARG A 347 -14.07 1.49 4.65
CA ARG A 347 -12.66 1.79 4.89
C ARG A 347 -11.92 1.88 3.56
N PHE A 348 -10.75 2.53 3.56
CA PHE A 348 -9.91 2.66 2.36
C PHE A 348 -8.48 2.28 2.70
N MET A 349 -7.87 1.44 1.85
CA MET A 349 -6.46 1.11 1.98
C MET A 349 -5.71 1.35 0.67
N VAL A 350 -4.44 1.68 0.77
CA VAL A 350 -3.50 1.50 -0.33
C VAL A 350 -3.08 0.04 -0.31
N SER A 351 -3.65 -0.76 -1.22
CA SER A 351 -3.38 -2.19 -1.31
C SER A 351 -2.02 -2.50 -1.93
N GLU A 352 -1.44 -1.52 -2.63
CA GLU A 352 -0.11 -1.56 -3.21
C GLU A 352 0.36 -0.14 -3.52
N SER A 353 1.57 0.21 -3.10
CA SER A 353 2.20 1.48 -3.50
C SER A 353 2.72 1.42 -4.93
N GLU A 354 2.81 2.58 -5.59
CA GLU A 354 3.51 2.69 -6.87
C GLU A 354 4.97 2.25 -6.69
N CYS A 355 5.46 1.48 -7.64
CA CYS A 355 6.69 0.69 -7.49
C CYS A 355 7.89 1.23 -8.29
N GLY A 356 7.77 2.39 -8.94
CA GLY A 356 8.86 3.03 -9.65
C GLY A 356 9.39 2.23 -10.86
N ASN A 357 10.64 2.48 -11.21
CA ASN A 357 11.27 1.97 -12.43
C ASN A 357 12.68 1.35 -12.21
N GLY A 358 13.02 1.01 -10.97
CA GLY A 358 14.32 0.46 -10.60
C GLY A 358 15.44 1.49 -10.39
N ALA A 359 15.14 2.79 -10.43
CA ALA A 359 16.13 3.85 -10.17
C ALA A 359 16.55 3.87 -8.70
N MET A 360 15.61 3.66 -7.78
CA MET A 360 15.86 3.65 -6.32
C MET A 360 16.66 4.87 -5.85
N ASP A 361 16.33 6.03 -6.38
CA ASP A 361 17.02 7.31 -6.19
C ASP A 361 16.22 8.28 -5.31
N TRP A 362 16.73 9.51 -5.16
CA TRP A 362 16.08 10.53 -4.35
C TRP A 362 14.73 10.99 -4.92
N ALA A 363 14.61 11.08 -6.24
CA ALA A 363 13.35 11.45 -6.90
C ALA A 363 12.24 10.42 -6.61
N ALA A 364 12.58 9.13 -6.59
CA ALA A 364 11.66 8.07 -6.19
C ALA A 364 11.22 8.21 -4.73
N ALA A 365 12.14 8.57 -3.82
CA ALA A 365 11.81 8.82 -2.42
C ALA A 365 10.86 10.02 -2.23
N GLU A 366 11.08 11.10 -2.94
CA GLU A 366 10.18 12.26 -2.91
C GLU A 366 8.79 11.92 -3.46
N HIS A 367 8.72 11.12 -4.51
CA HIS A 367 7.44 10.60 -5.02
C HIS A 367 6.75 9.71 -3.98
N THR A 368 7.47 8.78 -3.38
CA THR A 368 6.95 7.92 -2.30
C THR A 368 6.46 8.73 -1.10
N PHE A 369 7.21 9.76 -0.69
CA PHE A 369 6.79 10.66 0.38
C PHE A 369 5.49 11.41 0.04
N PHE A 370 5.36 11.86 -1.22
CA PHE A 370 4.12 12.45 -1.71
C PHE A 370 2.95 11.46 -1.64
N LEU A 371 3.12 10.24 -2.16
CA LEU A 371 2.08 9.20 -2.15
C LEU A 371 1.62 8.86 -0.74
N LEU A 372 2.56 8.70 0.21
CA LEU A 372 2.25 8.47 1.62
C LEU A 372 1.43 9.62 2.21
N SER A 373 1.86 10.87 1.98
CA SER A 373 1.16 12.05 2.47
C SER A 373 -0.25 12.16 1.90
N ASP A 374 -0.39 11.97 0.60
CA ASP A 374 -1.64 12.20 -0.12
C ASP A 374 -2.68 11.10 0.17
N ASN A 375 -2.28 9.83 0.11
CA ASN A 375 -3.18 8.73 0.41
C ASN A 375 -3.68 8.76 1.87
N LEU A 376 -2.77 8.93 2.83
CA LEU A 376 -3.14 9.03 4.25
C LEU A 376 -3.96 10.30 4.52
N GLY A 377 -3.59 11.42 3.92
CA GLY A 377 -4.29 12.69 4.02
C GLY A 377 -5.71 12.64 3.47
N ASN A 378 -5.93 11.88 2.41
CA ASN A 378 -7.22 11.60 1.83
C ASN A 378 -7.95 10.42 2.49
N GLY A 379 -7.33 9.80 3.52
CA GLY A 379 -7.99 8.94 4.50
C GLY A 379 -7.92 7.46 4.24
N CYS A 380 -6.87 6.99 3.58
CA CYS A 380 -6.50 5.57 3.70
C CYS A 380 -6.09 5.27 5.14
N ASP A 381 -6.58 4.16 5.68
CA ASP A 381 -6.32 3.73 7.05
C ASP A 381 -5.37 2.53 7.15
N GLU A 382 -4.98 1.96 6.00
CA GLU A 382 -3.92 0.95 5.86
C GLU A 382 -3.08 1.28 4.62
N TYR A 383 -1.79 0.94 4.66
CA TYR A 383 -0.88 1.21 3.56
C TYR A 383 0.10 0.05 3.36
N TYR A 384 0.16 -0.52 2.15
CA TYR A 384 1.03 -1.64 1.81
C TYR A 384 2.06 -1.23 0.75
N ASN A 385 3.34 -1.42 1.10
CA ASN A 385 4.44 -1.34 0.15
C ASN A 385 4.41 -2.54 -0.80
N TRP A 386 4.89 -2.36 -2.04
CA TRP A 386 4.97 -3.46 -3.00
C TRP A 386 6.19 -4.35 -2.73
N ASN A 387 7.38 -3.97 -3.17
CA ASN A 387 8.59 -4.74 -2.95
C ASN A 387 9.38 -4.17 -1.77
N PHE A 388 9.71 -4.99 -0.78
CA PHE A 388 10.55 -4.51 0.32
C PHE A 388 12.06 -4.76 0.10
N ILE A 389 12.43 -5.76 -0.71
CA ILE A 389 13.83 -6.07 -1.01
C ILE A 389 13.95 -6.67 -2.41
N LEU A 390 14.81 -6.11 -3.25
CA LEU A 390 15.08 -6.62 -4.59
C LEU A 390 16.58 -6.61 -4.89
N ALA A 391 16.98 -7.51 -5.78
CA ALA A 391 18.35 -7.53 -6.31
C ALA A 391 18.51 -6.48 -7.42
N ASP A 392 19.67 -5.86 -7.46
CA ASP A 392 20.13 -4.92 -8.51
C ASP A 392 19.09 -3.80 -8.79
N LYS A 393 18.53 -3.75 -10.00
CA LYS A 393 17.50 -2.80 -10.40
C LYS A 393 16.09 -3.36 -10.26
N GLY A 394 15.90 -4.47 -9.56
CA GLY A 394 14.59 -5.07 -9.38
C GLY A 394 13.95 -5.57 -10.68
N LEU A 395 14.73 -6.28 -11.52
CA LEU A 395 14.23 -6.83 -12.79
C LEU A 395 13.23 -7.97 -12.53
N SER A 396 12.05 -7.83 -13.08
CA SER A 396 11.01 -8.87 -13.05
C SER A 396 11.24 -9.95 -14.10
N THR A 397 10.56 -11.09 -13.94
CA THR A 397 10.54 -12.18 -14.92
C THR A 397 9.99 -11.74 -16.29
N TRP A 398 9.14 -10.73 -16.30
CA TRP A 398 8.46 -10.22 -17.51
C TRP A 398 9.07 -8.94 -18.08
N GLY A 399 10.31 -8.58 -17.67
CA GLY A 399 11.18 -7.65 -18.44
C GLY A 399 11.13 -6.17 -18.03
N TRP A 400 10.55 -5.80 -16.87
CA TRP A 400 10.65 -4.44 -16.34
C TRP A 400 11.33 -4.41 -14.99
N THR A 401 11.76 -3.22 -14.59
CA THR A 401 12.43 -2.97 -13.32
C THR A 401 11.53 -2.18 -12.38
N GLN A 402 11.63 -2.47 -11.07
CA GLN A 402 10.89 -1.75 -10.03
C GLN A 402 11.79 -1.42 -8.84
N ASN A 403 11.34 -0.48 -8.02
CA ASN A 403 12.01 -0.08 -6.80
C ASN A 403 11.71 -1.04 -5.64
N ALA A 404 12.57 -0.99 -4.64
CA ALA A 404 12.38 -1.65 -3.35
C ALA A 404 12.93 -0.78 -2.22
N LEU A 405 12.50 -1.05 -0.98
CA LEU A 405 13.00 -0.35 0.20
C LEU A 405 14.46 -0.73 0.51
N ILE A 406 14.86 -1.93 0.13
CA ILE A 406 16.21 -2.45 0.29
C ILE A 406 16.69 -3.01 -1.04
N GLN A 407 17.86 -2.55 -1.47
CA GLN A 407 18.54 -3.07 -2.66
C GLN A 407 19.69 -3.98 -2.26
N VAL A 408 19.83 -5.12 -2.94
CA VAL A 408 20.94 -6.05 -2.79
C VAL A 408 21.71 -6.12 -4.10
N ASP A 409 23.00 -5.85 -4.08
CA ASP A 409 23.87 -6.08 -5.22
C ASP A 409 24.08 -7.60 -5.38
N SER A 410 23.67 -8.17 -6.49
CA SER A 410 23.67 -9.62 -6.71
C SER A 410 25.10 -10.22 -6.80
N GLN A 411 26.11 -9.42 -7.17
CA GLN A 411 27.49 -9.87 -7.30
C GLN A 411 28.26 -9.79 -5.98
N THR A 412 28.17 -8.64 -5.29
CA THR A 412 28.89 -8.39 -4.04
C THR A 412 28.11 -8.83 -2.81
N ARG A 413 26.80 -9.10 -2.94
CA ARG A 413 25.85 -9.40 -1.87
C ARG A 413 25.72 -8.31 -0.80
N ARG A 414 26.12 -7.08 -1.12
CA ARG A 414 25.96 -5.94 -0.23
C ARG A 414 24.55 -5.38 -0.35
N MET A 415 23.94 -5.12 0.79
CA MET A 415 22.66 -4.41 0.83
C MET A 415 22.84 -2.92 1.10
N ARG A 416 21.84 -2.14 0.67
CA ARG A 416 21.65 -0.75 1.09
C ARG A 416 20.17 -0.46 1.31
N TYR A 417 19.86 0.35 2.28
CA TYR A 417 18.54 0.97 2.42
C TYR A 417 18.42 2.07 1.38
N THR A 418 17.34 2.05 0.60
CA THR A 418 17.11 3.05 -0.46
C THR A 418 16.57 4.35 0.14
N PRO A 419 16.60 5.48 -0.58
CA PRO A 419 15.96 6.70 -0.09
C PRO A 419 14.46 6.54 0.21
N GLU A 420 13.75 5.67 -0.52
CA GLU A 420 12.34 5.35 -0.26
C GLU A 420 12.11 4.68 1.11
N TYR A 421 13.08 3.87 1.59
CA TYR A 421 13.02 3.32 2.96
C TYR A 421 12.91 4.42 4.01
N TYR A 422 13.66 5.50 3.86
CA TYR A 422 13.61 6.62 4.78
C TYR A 422 12.33 7.45 4.62
N ALA A 423 11.77 7.56 3.40
CA ALA A 423 10.46 8.14 3.20
C ALA A 423 9.40 7.37 4.01
N TYR A 424 9.35 6.04 3.91
CA TYR A 424 8.48 5.21 4.75
C TYR A 424 8.76 5.38 6.24
N LYS A 425 10.03 5.45 6.65
CA LYS A 425 10.42 5.59 8.05
C LYS A 425 9.89 6.89 8.68
N HIS A 426 9.83 7.98 7.92
CA HIS A 426 9.22 9.22 8.40
C HIS A 426 7.76 9.07 8.81
N PHE A 427 7.03 8.13 8.22
CA PHE A 427 5.64 7.86 8.53
C PHE A 427 5.48 6.67 9.49
N SER A 428 5.92 5.50 9.09
CA SER A 428 5.61 4.25 9.76
C SER A 428 6.24 4.12 11.15
N HIS A 429 7.43 4.71 11.34
CA HIS A 429 8.07 4.74 12.65
C HIS A 429 7.24 5.45 13.73
N PHE A 430 6.47 6.44 13.33
CA PHE A 430 5.75 7.32 14.26
C PHE A 430 4.24 7.11 14.26
N ILE A 431 3.63 6.82 13.11
CA ILE A 431 2.18 6.60 12.98
C ILE A 431 1.89 5.14 13.33
N ALA A 432 1.68 4.87 14.60
CA ALA A 432 1.32 3.52 15.07
C ALA A 432 -0.16 3.22 14.80
N PRO A 433 -0.57 1.94 14.72
CA PRO A 433 -1.98 1.56 14.74
C PRO A 433 -2.75 2.26 15.88
N GLY A 434 -3.93 2.76 15.59
CA GLY A 434 -4.73 3.58 16.51
C GLY A 434 -4.40 5.08 16.50
N SER A 435 -3.38 5.52 15.78
CA SER A 435 -3.13 6.95 15.54
C SER A 435 -4.26 7.56 14.73
N LYS A 436 -4.68 8.76 15.11
CA LYS A 436 -5.80 9.46 14.50
C LYS A 436 -5.31 10.67 13.72
N MET A 437 -5.65 10.77 12.43
CA MET A 437 -5.32 11.92 11.62
C MET A 437 -6.02 13.17 12.19
N GLN A 438 -5.28 14.26 12.32
CA GLN A 438 -5.76 15.52 12.86
C GLN A 438 -5.86 16.60 11.78
N GLY A 439 -5.09 16.48 10.71
CA GLY A 439 -5.14 17.40 9.60
C GLY A 439 -4.14 17.07 8.50
N TYR A 440 -4.45 17.52 7.32
CA TYR A 440 -3.64 17.37 6.13
C TYR A 440 -3.73 18.63 5.26
N VAL A 441 -2.60 19.06 4.76
CA VAL A 441 -2.48 20.11 3.74
C VAL A 441 -1.70 19.54 2.56
N PRO A 442 -2.34 19.39 1.39
CA PRO A 442 -1.68 18.83 0.22
C PRO A 442 -0.61 19.78 -0.33
N ARG A 443 0.37 19.22 -1.04
CA ARG A 443 1.50 19.96 -1.60
C ARG A 443 1.06 21.06 -2.58
N GLU A 444 -0.06 20.93 -3.25
CA GLU A 444 -0.60 21.91 -4.19
C GLU A 444 -0.99 23.21 -3.48
N GLN A 445 -1.56 23.11 -2.27
CA GLN A 445 -1.94 24.29 -1.46
C GLN A 445 -0.74 25.00 -0.84
N THR A 446 0.36 24.28 -0.63
CA THR A 446 1.58 24.80 0.01
C THR A 446 2.74 24.97 -0.98
N LYS A 447 2.49 24.83 -2.28
CA LYS A 447 3.48 24.93 -3.36
C LYS A 447 4.68 24.01 -3.13
N GLY A 448 4.43 22.72 -2.93
CA GLY A 448 5.43 21.67 -2.82
C GLY A 448 5.78 21.23 -1.38
N MET A 449 5.03 21.69 -0.36
CA MET A 449 5.27 21.31 1.05
C MET A 449 4.06 20.58 1.62
N PRO A 450 3.85 19.25 1.40
CA PRO A 450 2.79 18.54 2.08
C PRO A 450 3.03 18.50 3.59
N VAL A 451 1.96 18.64 4.36
CA VAL A 451 1.99 18.58 5.83
C VAL A 451 0.85 17.71 6.32
N ILE A 452 1.15 16.73 7.15
CA ILE A 452 0.15 15.87 7.77
C ILE A 452 0.41 15.73 9.27
N VAL A 453 -0.65 15.72 10.05
CA VAL A 453 -0.59 15.62 11.51
C VAL A 453 -1.43 14.47 12.01
N PHE A 454 -0.83 13.63 12.85
CA PHE A 454 -1.50 12.56 13.57
C PHE A 454 -1.41 12.75 15.08
N GLN A 455 -2.42 12.32 15.81
CA GLN A 455 -2.34 12.10 17.25
C GLN A 455 -2.26 10.62 17.52
N ARG A 456 -1.22 10.20 18.22
CA ARG A 456 -0.99 8.80 18.63
C ARG A 456 -1.95 8.38 19.75
N PRO A 457 -2.11 7.06 20.01
CA PRO A 457 -2.87 6.57 21.16
C PRO A 457 -2.39 7.13 22.50
N ASP A 458 -1.08 7.40 22.65
CA ASP A 458 -0.44 8.01 23.80
C ASP A 458 -0.63 9.55 23.89
N LYS A 459 -1.50 10.10 23.04
CA LYS A 459 -1.85 11.53 22.91
C LYS A 459 -0.76 12.43 22.36
N ARG A 460 0.42 11.93 22.04
CA ARG A 460 1.47 12.73 21.42
C ARG A 460 1.13 13.03 19.97
N TYR A 461 1.44 14.25 19.53
CA TYR A 461 1.34 14.62 18.13
C TYR A 461 2.57 14.15 17.35
N VAL A 462 2.32 13.70 16.14
CA VAL A 462 3.30 13.45 15.09
C VAL A 462 3.00 14.39 13.96
N ILE A 463 3.97 15.22 13.58
CA ILE A 463 3.88 16.12 12.44
C ILE A 463 4.88 15.66 11.40
N ILE A 464 4.42 15.44 10.18
CA ILE A 464 5.27 15.05 9.04
C ILE A 464 5.12 16.11 7.98
N ALA A 465 6.24 16.64 7.50
CA ALA A 465 6.30 17.69 6.50
C ALA A 465 7.40 17.38 5.48
N GLY A 466 7.16 17.70 4.20
CA GLY A 466 8.15 17.62 3.14
C GLY A 466 8.38 18.98 2.50
N ASN A 467 9.54 19.18 1.92
CA ASN A 467 9.80 20.26 1.00
C ASN A 467 10.37 19.67 -0.29
N GLN A 468 9.56 19.64 -1.34
CA GLN A 468 9.90 19.11 -2.66
C GLN A 468 10.27 20.25 -3.65
N THR A 469 10.75 21.37 -3.15
CA THR A 469 11.15 22.54 -3.96
C THR A 469 12.66 22.76 -3.89
N ASP A 470 13.21 23.49 -4.87
CA ASP A 470 14.64 23.82 -4.95
C ASP A 470 15.09 24.88 -3.93
N GLU A 471 14.16 25.41 -3.12
CA GLU A 471 14.45 26.48 -2.17
C GLU A 471 14.13 26.05 -0.73
N GLN A 472 14.88 26.57 0.24
CA GLN A 472 14.50 26.47 1.64
C GLN A 472 13.16 27.17 1.87
N ARG A 473 12.26 26.51 2.59
CA ARG A 473 10.93 26.99 2.91
C ARG A 473 10.70 27.08 4.43
N THR A 474 9.75 27.90 4.81
CA THR A 474 9.30 28.01 6.20
C THR A 474 7.81 27.70 6.24
N ALA A 475 7.38 26.88 7.20
CA ALA A 475 5.98 26.59 7.47
C ALA A 475 5.72 26.66 8.97
N THR A 476 4.53 27.12 9.36
CA THR A 476 4.09 27.17 10.76
C THR A 476 2.83 26.32 10.93
N ILE A 477 2.79 25.53 11.99
CA ILE A 477 1.59 24.80 12.44
C ILE A 477 1.17 25.35 13.79
N CYS A 478 -0.12 25.61 13.97
CA CYS A 478 -0.69 25.97 15.26
C CYS A 478 -1.22 24.70 15.98
N LEU A 479 -0.70 24.44 17.17
CA LEU A 479 -1.08 23.32 18.04
C LEU A 479 -1.56 23.90 19.37
N ASP A 480 -2.84 23.88 19.69
CA ASP A 480 -3.42 24.40 20.93
C ASP A 480 -2.90 25.82 21.29
N LYS A 481 -2.95 26.74 20.33
CA LYS A 481 -2.49 28.16 20.45
C LYS A 481 -0.98 28.34 20.64
N LYS A 482 -0.18 27.28 20.45
CA LYS A 482 1.28 27.35 20.33
C LYS A 482 1.68 27.02 18.91
N TYR A 483 2.88 27.41 18.51
CA TYR A 483 3.31 27.33 17.12
C TYR A 483 4.58 26.49 16.98
N LEU A 484 4.52 25.49 16.12
CA LEU A 484 5.70 24.82 15.60
C LEU A 484 6.13 25.55 14.33
N ASN A 485 7.22 26.30 14.43
CA ASN A 485 7.83 26.98 13.29
C ASN A 485 8.90 26.07 12.69
N MET A 486 8.70 25.67 11.44
CA MET A 486 9.55 24.71 10.72
C MET A 486 10.37 25.43 9.66
N THR A 487 11.67 25.17 9.62
CA THR A 487 12.55 25.53 8.50
C THR A 487 12.87 24.24 7.75
N LEU A 488 12.45 24.17 6.50
CA LEU A 488 12.53 22.99 5.66
C LEU A 488 13.52 23.28 4.52
N PRO A 489 14.75 22.73 4.54
CA PRO A 489 15.70 22.80 3.43
C PRO A 489 15.06 22.35 2.11
N ALA A 490 15.63 22.76 0.98
CA ALA A 490 15.24 22.23 -0.31
C ALA A 490 15.36 20.69 -0.29
N HIS A 491 14.44 19.99 -0.98
CA HIS A 491 14.45 18.55 -1.15
C HIS A 491 14.64 17.79 0.17
N SER A 492 13.73 17.99 1.14
CA SER A 492 13.86 17.42 2.49
C SER A 492 12.56 16.84 3.04
N MET A 493 12.72 15.82 3.91
CA MET A 493 11.64 15.15 4.62
C MET A 493 11.82 15.30 6.12
N HIS A 494 10.74 15.54 6.85
CA HIS A 494 10.78 15.87 8.26
C HIS A 494 9.71 15.17 9.05
N SER A 495 10.05 14.72 10.27
CA SER A 495 9.10 14.24 11.27
C SER A 495 9.39 14.88 12.62
N TYR A 496 8.35 15.35 13.28
CA TYR A 496 8.39 15.92 14.61
C TYR A 496 7.50 15.09 15.53
N ILE A 497 8.07 14.60 16.63
CA ILE A 497 7.34 13.83 17.66
C ILE A 497 7.43 14.55 19.01
N ALA A 498 6.29 14.82 19.64
CA ALA A 498 6.26 15.38 20.98
C ALA A 498 6.92 14.41 21.98
N LYS A 499 7.75 14.97 22.89
CA LYS A 499 8.37 14.21 24.00
C LYS A 499 7.39 13.89 25.10
#